data_b3bae3fd189bb7ae5e353b4163b5d21d
#
_entry.id   b3bae3fd189bb7ae5e353b4163b5d21d
#
_cell.length_a   1.000
_cell.length_b   1.000
_cell.length_c   1.000
_cell.angle_alpha   90.00
_cell.angle_beta   90.00
_cell.angle_gamma   90.00
#
_symmetry.space_group_name_H-M   'P 1'
#
loop_
_entity.id
_entity.type
_entity.pdbx_description
1 polymer ?
#
loop_
_entity_poly.entity_id
_entity_poly.type
_entity_poly.pdbx_seq_one_letter_code
_entity_poly.pdbx_strand_id
1 'polypeptide(L)'
;MPDVPLEPALLGPAGMSDHNVVSLDAWRDFNDASPQVDPFDVEPDAEQIAIFLDVVFGYCDGWVPLRGFIDKGQGIDGRPHNAWIEADAGLLEKAIAFAGWAAREGAAFYVVPGTVAESGKAKAADVRQMQTVLVDLDAGDIAAKLDHLIRHLGEPTLIVESGGRTPDGLDKLHVWWRLTEPAEAEDIKLLCRLRGDIAVKVGGDTHFRSAHQPIRLAGSIYHKGGFKRLVTIRRHNSHVEVDLRDFAERVDAMPPLVGVGSELGPAISKPSIADVLTTPVREGSEDAWTRFQGASAAIGHFIRLAHEGRMGRDEAWEAICQYNAAMLRPSWPLERLATEAQRLWRLHEERHGPPLERLAVSPMSPLPTFTLGTLLDDRSPMPDDIIGPRVLTPGGMLVLGGAPKVGKSD
;
A
#
# COMPACT_ATOMS: atom_id res chain seq x y z
N MET A 1 7.48 42.08 -36.73
CA MET A 1 6.97 40.82 -36.23
C MET A 1 5.83 41.15 -35.26
N PRO A 2 4.57 40.81 -35.52
CA PRO A 2 3.48 41.10 -34.59
C PRO A 2 3.52 40.11 -33.44
N ASP A 3 3.31 40.64 -32.24
CA ASP A 3 3.12 39.92 -30.99
C ASP A 3 1.98 38.92 -31.12
N VAL A 4 2.25 37.62 -30.91
CA VAL A 4 1.23 36.61 -30.72
C VAL A 4 0.79 36.71 -29.25
N PRO A 5 -0.50 36.94 -28.96
CA PRO A 5 -0.99 36.91 -27.59
C PRO A 5 -0.86 35.50 -27.07
N LEU A 6 -0.17 35.34 -25.94
CA LEU A 6 -0.22 34.11 -25.12
C LEU A 6 -1.67 33.91 -24.68
N GLU A 7 -2.30 32.83 -25.14
CA GLU A 7 -3.58 32.38 -24.60
C GLU A 7 -3.44 32.20 -23.07
N PRO A 8 -4.46 32.60 -22.30
CA PRO A 8 -4.43 32.40 -20.86
C PRO A 8 -4.41 30.92 -20.56
N ALA A 9 -3.43 30.49 -19.76
CA ALA A 9 -3.40 29.17 -19.17
C ALA A 9 -4.79 28.84 -18.60
N LEU A 10 -5.40 27.74 -19.07
CA LEU A 10 -6.66 27.22 -18.58
C LEU A 10 -6.53 26.95 -17.08
N LEU A 11 -6.95 27.92 -16.28
CA LEU A 11 -7.19 27.74 -14.86
C LEU A 11 -8.34 26.72 -14.75
N GLY A 12 -8.14 25.66 -14.03
CA GLY A 12 -9.18 24.68 -13.72
C GLY A 12 -10.42 25.36 -13.12
N PRO A 13 -11.56 24.67 -13.06
CA PRO A 13 -12.85 25.28 -12.74
C PRO A 13 -12.78 26.08 -11.44
N ALA A 14 -13.23 27.34 -11.50
CA ALA A 14 -13.35 28.23 -10.34
C ALA A 14 -14.27 27.56 -9.30
N GLY A 15 -13.71 27.06 -8.21
CA GLY A 15 -14.45 26.35 -7.16
C GLY A 15 -13.59 25.38 -6.34
N MET A 16 -12.26 25.40 -6.50
CA MET A 16 -11.36 24.61 -5.65
C MET A 16 -11.37 25.15 -4.22
N SER A 17 -11.85 24.36 -3.27
CA SER A 17 -11.66 24.62 -1.84
C SER A 17 -10.25 24.25 -1.42
N ASP A 18 -9.78 24.78 -0.26
CA ASP A 18 -8.46 24.54 0.33
C ASP A 18 -8.11 23.04 0.57
N HIS A 19 -9.04 22.12 0.26
CA HIS A 19 -8.91 20.68 0.46
C HIS A 19 -8.81 19.86 -0.83
N ASN A 20 -8.62 20.49 -2.01
CA ASN A 20 -8.62 19.81 -3.31
C ASN A 20 -9.93 19.01 -3.57
N VAL A 21 -11.05 19.47 -3.04
CA VAL A 21 -12.39 18.93 -3.34
C VAL A 21 -13.05 19.87 -4.34
N VAL A 22 -13.34 19.36 -5.51
CA VAL A 22 -14.05 20.14 -6.55
C VAL A 22 -15.54 19.80 -6.47
N SER A 23 -16.41 20.82 -6.55
CA SER A 23 -17.84 20.56 -6.58
C SER A 23 -18.23 19.81 -7.86
N LEU A 24 -19.23 18.93 -7.77
CA LEU A 24 -19.70 18.17 -8.93
C LEU A 24 -20.31 19.05 -10.02
N ASP A 25 -20.87 20.20 -9.66
CA ASP A 25 -21.37 21.16 -10.63
C ASP A 25 -20.23 21.82 -11.40
N ALA A 26 -19.11 22.13 -10.75
CA ALA A 26 -17.91 22.59 -11.44
C ALA A 26 -17.33 21.56 -12.42
N TRP A 27 -17.46 20.26 -12.12
CA TRP A 27 -17.11 19.19 -13.05
C TRP A 27 -18.04 19.13 -14.26
N ARG A 28 -19.34 19.33 -14.04
CA ARG A 28 -20.36 19.35 -15.11
C ARG A 28 -20.12 20.53 -16.04
N ASP A 29 -19.99 21.76 -15.52
CA ASP A 29 -19.70 22.97 -16.28
C ASP A 29 -18.42 22.87 -17.10
N PHE A 30 -17.39 22.24 -16.56
CA PHE A 30 -16.13 21.97 -17.25
C PHE A 30 -16.31 20.99 -18.42
N ASN A 31 -17.16 19.97 -18.29
CA ASN A 31 -17.47 19.02 -19.34
C ASN A 31 -18.31 19.62 -20.47
N ASP A 32 -19.19 20.58 -20.15
CA ASP A 32 -20.06 21.25 -21.13
C ASP A 32 -19.32 22.29 -21.97
N ALA A 33 -18.17 22.79 -21.53
CA ALA A 33 -17.26 23.62 -22.32
C ALA A 33 -16.55 22.76 -23.35
N SER A 34 -17.18 22.50 -24.50
CA SER A 34 -16.72 21.61 -25.57
C SER A 34 -15.33 21.97 -26.09
N PRO A 35 -14.24 21.21 -25.80
CA PRO A 35 -13.02 21.27 -26.60
C PRO A 35 -13.26 20.61 -27.97
N GLN A 36 -12.50 20.97 -28.97
CA GLN A 36 -12.47 20.24 -30.23
C GLN A 36 -12.06 18.79 -29.96
N VAL A 37 -13.01 17.87 -30.14
CA VAL A 37 -12.78 16.43 -29.93
C VAL A 37 -11.85 15.95 -31.05
N ASP A 38 -10.67 15.45 -30.71
CA ASP A 38 -9.85 14.67 -31.63
C ASP A 38 -10.56 13.32 -31.85
N PRO A 39 -11.05 13.01 -33.07
CA PRO A 39 -11.79 11.79 -33.34
C PRO A 39 -10.94 10.51 -33.14
N PHE A 40 -9.64 10.64 -32.89
CA PHE A 40 -8.72 9.55 -32.61
C PHE A 40 -8.32 9.50 -31.10
N ASP A 41 -8.82 10.43 -30.29
CA ASP A 41 -8.56 10.38 -28.86
C ASP A 41 -9.45 9.31 -28.18
N VAL A 42 -8.93 8.71 -27.11
CA VAL A 42 -9.66 7.69 -26.35
C VAL A 42 -10.54 8.40 -25.33
N GLU A 43 -11.86 8.24 -25.48
CA GLU A 43 -12.84 8.82 -24.56
C GLU A 43 -13.32 7.83 -23.49
N PRO A 44 -13.79 8.31 -22.34
CA PRO A 44 -14.45 7.47 -21.34
C PRO A 44 -15.70 6.78 -21.91
N ASP A 45 -15.92 5.53 -21.50
CA ASP A 45 -17.05 4.71 -21.92
C ASP A 45 -18.12 4.66 -20.82
N ALA A 46 -19.22 5.36 -21.04
CA ALA A 46 -20.31 5.47 -20.08
C ALA A 46 -21.01 4.14 -19.77
N GLU A 47 -21.10 3.22 -20.74
CA GLU A 47 -21.72 1.91 -20.54
C GLU A 47 -20.85 1.04 -19.62
N GLN A 48 -19.54 1.02 -19.83
CA GLN A 48 -18.62 0.30 -18.96
C GLN A 48 -18.54 0.91 -17.54
N ILE A 49 -18.64 2.25 -17.43
CA ILE A 49 -18.77 2.94 -16.13
C ILE A 49 -20.04 2.44 -15.41
N ALA A 50 -21.18 2.39 -16.10
CA ALA A 50 -22.44 1.94 -15.53
C ALA A 50 -22.37 0.50 -15.01
N ILE A 51 -21.85 -0.43 -15.82
CA ILE A 51 -21.66 -1.83 -15.43
C ILE A 51 -20.74 -1.93 -14.20
N PHE A 52 -19.62 -1.20 -14.20
CA PHE A 52 -18.68 -1.23 -13.09
C PHE A 52 -19.31 -0.73 -11.78
N LEU A 53 -20.03 0.40 -11.84
CA LEU A 53 -20.69 0.97 -10.68
C LEU A 53 -21.78 0.06 -10.12
N ASP A 54 -22.57 -0.59 -10.97
CA ASP A 54 -23.58 -1.57 -10.53
C ASP A 54 -22.91 -2.75 -9.82
N VAL A 55 -21.87 -3.35 -10.42
CA VAL A 55 -21.17 -4.49 -9.82
C VAL A 55 -20.51 -4.13 -8.49
N VAL A 56 -19.95 -2.93 -8.34
CA VAL A 56 -19.14 -2.57 -7.17
C VAL A 56 -19.95 -1.88 -6.07
N PHE A 57 -21.05 -1.18 -6.43
CA PHE A 57 -21.80 -0.34 -5.50
C PHE A 57 -23.33 -0.51 -5.55
N GLY A 58 -23.88 -1.31 -6.48
CA GLY A 58 -25.31 -1.39 -6.75
C GLY A 58 -26.18 -1.79 -5.55
N TYR A 59 -25.60 -2.42 -4.52
CA TYR A 59 -26.27 -2.79 -3.26
C TYR A 59 -25.82 -1.93 -2.07
N CYS A 60 -24.90 -0.99 -2.28
CA CYS A 60 -24.33 -0.17 -1.21
C CYS A 60 -25.06 1.16 -1.05
N ASP A 61 -25.17 1.61 0.20
CA ASP A 61 -25.58 2.97 0.57
C ASP A 61 -24.38 3.83 0.96
N GLY A 62 -24.58 5.16 1.05
CA GLY A 62 -23.59 6.12 1.52
C GLY A 62 -22.79 6.77 0.41
N TRP A 63 -21.56 7.18 0.68
CA TRP A 63 -20.74 7.98 -0.22
C TRP A 63 -19.63 7.16 -0.86
N VAL A 64 -19.53 7.21 -2.19
CA VAL A 64 -18.45 6.60 -2.99
C VAL A 64 -17.29 7.59 -3.09
N PRO A 65 -16.10 7.27 -2.55
CA PRO A 65 -14.93 8.14 -2.68
C PRO A 65 -14.25 7.96 -4.04
N LEU A 66 -14.19 9.02 -4.83
CA LEU A 66 -13.48 9.10 -6.10
C LEU A 66 -12.11 9.76 -5.93
N ARG A 67 -11.15 9.38 -6.76
CA ARG A 67 -9.80 9.94 -6.76
C ARG A 67 -9.26 10.10 -8.17
N GLY A 68 -8.80 11.30 -8.52
CA GLY A 68 -8.04 11.60 -9.72
C GLY A 68 -6.56 11.75 -9.36
N PHE A 69 -5.67 10.95 -9.97
CA PHE A 69 -4.23 11.08 -9.79
C PHE A 69 -3.59 11.57 -11.08
N ILE A 70 -2.96 12.75 -11.03
CA ILE A 70 -2.18 13.30 -12.14
C ILE A 70 -0.75 12.79 -12.00
N ASP A 71 -0.15 12.33 -13.11
CA ASP A 71 1.21 11.82 -13.10
C ASP A 71 2.21 12.97 -12.82
N LYS A 72 3.09 12.76 -11.86
CA LYS A 72 4.06 13.77 -11.37
C LYS A 72 5.00 14.33 -12.44
N GLY A 73 5.10 13.68 -13.60
CA GLY A 73 5.92 14.10 -14.74
C GLY A 73 5.40 15.37 -15.46
N GLN A 74 4.18 15.84 -15.16
CA GLN A 74 3.55 16.97 -15.84
C GLN A 74 3.65 18.31 -15.09
N GLY A 75 4.43 18.42 -14.02
CA GLY A 75 4.70 19.69 -13.33
C GLY A 75 3.55 20.24 -12.48
N ILE A 76 2.48 19.46 -12.29
CA ILE A 76 1.34 19.83 -11.46
C ILE A 76 1.54 19.24 -10.06
N ASP A 77 1.13 19.98 -9.02
CA ASP A 77 1.20 19.55 -7.62
C ASP A 77 0.50 18.18 -7.48
N GLY A 78 1.28 17.13 -7.24
CA GLY A 78 0.85 15.72 -7.29
C GLY A 78 -0.13 15.29 -6.18
N ARG A 79 -0.99 16.22 -5.72
CA ARG A 79 -2.09 15.91 -4.79
C ARG A 79 -3.24 15.26 -5.54
N PRO A 80 -3.86 14.20 -4.98
CA PRO A 80 -5.03 13.60 -5.60
C PRO A 80 -6.22 14.58 -5.58
N HIS A 81 -6.94 14.66 -6.70
CA HIS A 81 -8.25 15.28 -6.74
C HIS A 81 -9.26 14.29 -6.18
N ASN A 82 -10.00 14.70 -5.15
CA ASN A 82 -10.95 13.84 -4.46
C ASN A 82 -12.36 14.37 -4.64
N ALA A 83 -13.31 13.45 -4.86
CA ALA A 83 -14.75 13.74 -4.82
C ALA A 83 -15.46 12.62 -4.07
N TRP A 84 -16.62 12.92 -3.51
CA TRP A 84 -17.50 11.95 -2.87
C TRP A 84 -18.87 12.09 -3.48
N ILE A 85 -19.39 10.98 -4.00
CA ILE A 85 -20.71 10.94 -4.64
C ILE A 85 -21.58 9.99 -3.84
N GLU A 86 -22.81 10.41 -3.56
CA GLU A 86 -23.80 9.55 -2.92
C GLU A 86 -24.13 8.36 -3.83
N ALA A 87 -24.24 7.16 -3.26
CA ALA A 87 -24.61 5.94 -3.97
C ALA A 87 -26.11 5.94 -4.23
N ASP A 88 -26.57 6.84 -5.10
CA ASP A 88 -27.96 7.07 -5.50
C ASP A 88 -28.11 7.05 -7.03
N ALA A 89 -29.30 7.39 -7.52
CA ALA A 89 -29.57 7.47 -8.95
C ALA A 89 -28.70 8.47 -9.73
N GLY A 90 -28.07 9.43 -9.05
CA GLY A 90 -27.15 10.41 -9.64
C GLY A 90 -25.69 9.93 -9.73
N LEU A 91 -25.34 8.78 -9.16
CA LEU A 91 -23.97 8.29 -9.11
C LEU A 91 -23.35 8.14 -10.51
N LEU A 92 -24.10 7.54 -11.45
CA LEU A 92 -23.62 7.30 -12.80
C LEU A 92 -23.29 8.60 -13.55
N GLU A 93 -24.21 9.56 -13.56
CA GLU A 93 -24.02 10.85 -14.25
C GLU A 93 -22.79 11.59 -13.73
N LYS A 94 -22.65 11.64 -12.41
CA LYS A 94 -21.53 12.32 -11.74
C LYS A 94 -20.19 11.58 -11.96
N ALA A 95 -20.20 10.25 -12.00
CA ALA A 95 -18.99 9.46 -12.29
C ALA A 95 -18.55 9.64 -13.75
N ILE A 96 -19.48 9.71 -14.71
CA ILE A 96 -19.18 10.03 -16.12
C ILE A 96 -18.56 11.43 -16.22
N ALA A 97 -19.15 12.43 -15.54
CA ALA A 97 -18.61 13.78 -15.50
C ALA A 97 -17.18 13.82 -14.95
N PHE A 98 -16.91 13.08 -13.86
CA PHE A 98 -15.57 12.97 -13.29
C PHE A 98 -14.60 12.25 -14.24
N ALA A 99 -15.03 11.19 -14.94
CA ALA A 99 -14.22 10.49 -15.93
C ALA A 99 -13.83 11.39 -17.11
N GLY A 100 -14.77 12.19 -17.61
CA GLY A 100 -14.54 13.19 -18.66
C GLY A 100 -13.51 14.25 -18.23
N TRP A 101 -13.65 14.77 -17.01
CA TRP A 101 -12.65 15.67 -16.45
C TRP A 101 -11.29 15.00 -16.35
N ALA A 102 -11.20 13.80 -15.76
CA ALA A 102 -9.95 13.08 -15.59
C ALA A 102 -9.24 12.83 -16.93
N ALA A 103 -10.00 12.48 -17.98
CA ALA A 103 -9.49 12.26 -19.32
C ALA A 103 -8.85 13.53 -19.90
N ARG A 104 -9.49 14.71 -19.73
CA ARG A 104 -8.98 16.00 -20.23
C ARG A 104 -7.74 16.47 -19.47
N GLU A 105 -7.73 16.32 -18.14
CA GLU A 105 -6.61 16.71 -17.28
C GLU A 105 -5.43 15.69 -17.29
N GLY A 106 -5.55 14.59 -18.02
CA GLY A 106 -4.55 13.53 -17.99
C GLY A 106 -4.45 12.82 -16.65
N ALA A 107 -5.53 12.83 -15.86
CA ALA A 107 -5.60 12.17 -14.56
C ALA A 107 -6.07 10.72 -14.71
N ALA A 108 -5.47 9.81 -13.95
CA ALA A 108 -5.97 8.45 -13.81
C ALA A 108 -7.12 8.43 -12.79
N PHE A 109 -8.25 7.84 -13.16
CA PHE A 109 -9.46 7.79 -12.34
C PHE A 109 -9.53 6.50 -11.51
N TYR A 110 -9.65 6.66 -10.20
CA TYR A 110 -9.76 5.58 -9.23
C TYR A 110 -10.98 5.76 -8.32
N VAL A 111 -11.48 4.65 -7.80
CA VAL A 111 -12.48 4.64 -6.72
C VAL A 111 -11.96 3.80 -5.55
N VAL A 112 -12.38 4.13 -4.33
CA VAL A 112 -12.29 3.21 -3.21
C VAL A 112 -13.42 2.19 -3.37
N PRO A 113 -13.14 0.87 -3.44
CA PRO A 113 -14.18 -0.14 -3.71
C PRO A 113 -14.99 -0.47 -2.44
N GLY A 114 -15.63 0.56 -1.90
CA GLY A 114 -16.49 0.55 -0.73
C GLY A 114 -17.02 1.95 -0.45
N THR A 115 -18.16 2.05 0.23
CA THR A 115 -18.78 3.31 0.60
C THR A 115 -18.40 3.75 2.01
N VAL A 116 -18.51 5.04 2.27
CA VAL A 116 -18.30 5.66 3.58
C VAL A 116 -19.58 6.37 4.06
N ALA A 117 -19.74 6.52 5.38
CA ALA A 117 -20.94 7.15 5.95
C ALA A 117 -21.00 8.66 5.71
N GLU A 118 -19.86 9.32 5.57
CA GLU A 118 -19.76 10.78 5.48
C GLU A 118 -18.83 11.19 4.34
N SER A 119 -19.25 12.19 3.58
CA SER A 119 -18.40 12.87 2.58
C SER A 119 -17.13 13.44 3.25
N GLY A 120 -16.02 13.44 2.53
CA GLY A 120 -14.73 13.93 3.03
C GLY A 120 -13.90 12.90 3.77
N LYS A 121 -14.45 11.75 4.14
CA LYS A 121 -13.74 10.65 4.79
C LYS A 121 -13.47 9.51 3.80
N ALA A 122 -12.34 8.84 3.91
CA ALA A 122 -12.00 7.67 3.09
C ALA A 122 -10.77 6.90 3.62
N LYS A 123 -10.59 6.84 4.94
CA LYS A 123 -9.62 5.94 5.58
C LYS A 123 -10.21 4.53 5.68
N ALA A 124 -9.39 3.53 5.95
CA ALA A 124 -9.87 2.15 6.11
C ALA A 124 -10.95 2.00 7.19
N ALA A 125 -10.86 2.76 8.27
CA ALA A 125 -11.85 2.76 9.36
C ALA A 125 -13.16 3.49 9.02
N ASP A 126 -13.17 4.30 7.96
CA ASP A 126 -14.36 5.06 7.54
C ASP A 126 -15.23 4.23 6.57
N VAL A 127 -14.70 3.14 6.00
CA VAL A 127 -15.44 2.28 5.05
C VAL A 127 -16.54 1.55 5.79
N ARG A 128 -17.77 1.73 5.31
CA ARG A 128 -19.00 1.21 5.92
C ARG A 128 -19.52 -0.05 5.24
N GLN A 129 -19.50 -0.07 3.91
CA GLN A 129 -20.00 -1.18 3.12
C GLN A 129 -19.03 -1.51 1.97
N MET A 130 -18.95 -2.81 1.65
CA MET A 130 -18.18 -3.32 0.50
C MET A 130 -18.93 -4.47 -0.13
N GLN A 131 -19.18 -4.40 -1.45
CA GLN A 131 -19.99 -5.37 -2.17
C GLN A 131 -19.18 -6.44 -2.91
N THR A 132 -17.86 -6.26 -3.06
CA THR A 132 -17.07 -7.11 -3.95
C THR A 132 -15.78 -7.61 -3.29
N VAL A 133 -15.47 -8.89 -3.51
CA VAL A 133 -14.11 -9.40 -3.37
C VAL A 133 -13.37 -9.15 -4.68
N LEU A 134 -12.12 -8.71 -4.60
CA LEU A 134 -11.29 -8.42 -5.78
C LEU A 134 -9.85 -8.89 -5.60
N VAL A 135 -9.17 -9.13 -6.72
CA VAL A 135 -7.72 -9.32 -6.79
C VAL A 135 -7.17 -8.55 -7.99
N ASP A 136 -6.02 -7.91 -7.81
CA ASP A 136 -5.25 -7.23 -8.87
C ASP A 136 -4.10 -8.14 -9.31
N LEU A 137 -4.10 -8.50 -10.60
CA LEU A 137 -3.10 -9.33 -11.25
C LEU A 137 -2.23 -8.44 -12.13
N ASP A 138 -1.07 -8.04 -11.63
CA ASP A 138 -0.22 -7.03 -12.25
C ASP A 138 1.16 -7.53 -12.71
N ALA A 139 1.53 -8.79 -12.42
CA ALA A 139 2.82 -9.39 -12.77
C ALA A 139 2.73 -10.91 -13.02
N GLY A 140 3.75 -11.46 -13.66
CA GLY A 140 3.88 -12.89 -13.96
C GLY A 140 2.85 -13.40 -14.98
N ASP A 141 2.59 -14.71 -14.98
CA ASP A 141 1.64 -15.34 -15.91
C ASP A 141 0.19 -15.04 -15.51
N ILE A 142 -0.36 -13.94 -16.05
CA ILE A 142 -1.71 -13.46 -15.77
C ILE A 142 -2.76 -14.52 -16.19
N ALA A 143 -2.55 -15.25 -17.29
CA ALA A 143 -3.48 -16.27 -17.77
C ALA A 143 -3.55 -17.46 -16.81
N ALA A 144 -2.41 -18.01 -16.42
CA ALA A 144 -2.36 -19.11 -15.44
C ALA A 144 -2.97 -18.72 -14.08
N LYS A 145 -2.75 -17.47 -13.63
CA LYS A 145 -3.36 -16.93 -12.41
C LYS A 145 -4.89 -16.86 -12.52
N LEU A 146 -5.39 -16.32 -13.62
CA LEU A 146 -6.83 -16.23 -13.88
C LEU A 146 -7.48 -17.62 -13.93
N ASP A 147 -6.87 -18.56 -14.67
CA ASP A 147 -7.37 -19.94 -14.77
C ASP A 147 -7.39 -20.64 -13.42
N HIS A 148 -6.39 -20.41 -12.58
CA HIS A 148 -6.33 -20.94 -11.24
C HIS A 148 -7.46 -20.37 -10.35
N LEU A 149 -7.69 -19.07 -10.42
CA LEU A 149 -8.79 -18.41 -9.70
C LEU A 149 -10.15 -18.96 -10.12
N ILE A 150 -10.43 -19.05 -11.43
CA ILE A 150 -11.69 -19.57 -11.96
C ILE A 150 -11.92 -21.03 -11.51
N ARG A 151 -10.89 -21.84 -11.57
CA ARG A 151 -10.95 -23.26 -11.18
C ARG A 151 -11.33 -23.46 -9.72
N HIS A 152 -10.82 -22.63 -8.83
CA HIS A 152 -10.98 -22.82 -7.38
C HIS A 152 -12.07 -21.94 -6.76
N LEU A 153 -12.28 -20.73 -7.28
CA LEU A 153 -13.24 -19.78 -6.73
C LEU A 153 -14.53 -19.67 -7.55
N GLY A 154 -14.52 -20.19 -8.79
CA GLY A 154 -15.63 -20.09 -9.75
C GLY A 154 -15.49 -18.86 -10.64
N GLU A 155 -16.40 -18.76 -11.62
CA GLU A 155 -16.43 -17.65 -12.57
C GLU A 155 -16.55 -16.32 -11.83
N PRO A 156 -15.75 -15.29 -12.21
CA PRO A 156 -15.90 -13.97 -11.65
C PRO A 156 -17.09 -13.23 -12.24
N THR A 157 -17.66 -12.30 -11.46
CA THR A 157 -18.70 -11.39 -11.94
C THR A 157 -18.15 -10.41 -12.97
N LEU A 158 -16.91 -9.91 -12.76
CA LEU A 158 -16.31 -8.91 -13.62
C LEU A 158 -14.81 -9.17 -13.78
N ILE A 159 -14.29 -9.02 -15.00
CA ILE A 159 -12.85 -8.96 -15.30
C ILE A 159 -12.59 -7.65 -16.04
N VAL A 160 -11.67 -6.83 -15.54
CA VAL A 160 -11.30 -5.53 -16.07
C VAL A 160 -9.83 -5.54 -16.48
N GLU A 161 -9.54 -5.12 -17.70
CA GLU A 161 -8.19 -4.78 -18.16
C GLU A 161 -7.85 -3.38 -17.65
N SER A 162 -6.90 -3.29 -16.71
CA SER A 162 -6.60 -2.04 -15.99
C SER A 162 -5.92 -0.94 -16.83
N GLY A 163 -5.70 -1.22 -18.15
CA GLY A 163 -4.96 -0.36 -19.09
C GLY A 163 -3.44 -0.46 -18.93
N GLY A 164 -2.93 -1.02 -17.84
CA GLY A 164 -1.52 -1.32 -17.66
C GLY A 164 -1.11 -2.61 -18.36
N ARG A 165 0.20 -2.73 -18.65
CA ARG A 165 0.79 -3.98 -19.19
C ARG A 165 1.94 -4.46 -18.33
N THR A 166 2.15 -5.78 -18.33
CA THR A 166 3.35 -6.40 -17.79
C THR A 166 4.56 -6.10 -18.68
N PRO A 167 5.81 -6.32 -18.22
CA PRO A 167 6.99 -6.21 -19.08
C PRO A 167 6.90 -7.04 -20.36
N ASP A 168 6.24 -8.19 -20.31
CA ASP A 168 6.04 -9.10 -21.44
C ASP A 168 4.87 -8.68 -22.36
N GLY A 169 4.24 -7.52 -22.09
CA GLY A 169 3.19 -6.94 -22.91
C GLY A 169 1.78 -7.50 -22.64
N LEU A 170 1.58 -8.34 -21.62
CA LEU A 170 0.26 -8.85 -21.22
C LEU A 170 -0.55 -7.77 -20.50
N ASP A 171 -1.86 -7.76 -20.71
CA ASP A 171 -2.75 -6.83 -20.02
C ASP A 171 -2.90 -7.23 -18.55
N LYS A 172 -2.76 -6.24 -17.64
CA LYS A 172 -2.99 -6.39 -16.21
C LYS A 172 -4.48 -6.45 -15.93
N LEU A 173 -4.91 -7.34 -15.04
CA LEU A 173 -6.32 -7.62 -14.79
C LEU A 173 -6.72 -7.33 -13.36
N HIS A 174 -7.91 -6.74 -13.20
CA HIS A 174 -8.65 -6.77 -11.95
C HIS A 174 -9.78 -7.80 -12.07
N VAL A 175 -9.85 -8.74 -11.13
CA VAL A 175 -10.85 -9.82 -11.13
C VAL A 175 -11.76 -9.65 -9.92
N TRP A 176 -13.09 -9.69 -10.13
CA TRP A 176 -14.08 -9.30 -9.15
C TRP A 176 -15.17 -10.35 -8.99
N TRP A 177 -15.57 -10.62 -7.75
CA TRP A 177 -16.76 -11.39 -7.39
C TRP A 177 -17.70 -10.51 -6.60
N ARG A 178 -18.93 -10.30 -7.11
CA ARG A 178 -19.98 -9.57 -6.42
C ARG A 178 -20.59 -10.44 -5.33
N LEU A 179 -20.79 -9.87 -4.16
CA LEU A 179 -21.49 -10.52 -3.07
C LEU A 179 -23.01 -10.42 -3.27
N THR A 180 -23.74 -11.40 -2.74
CA THR A 180 -25.22 -11.40 -2.69
C THR A 180 -25.78 -10.27 -1.83
N GLU A 181 -24.97 -9.77 -0.87
CA GLU A 181 -25.28 -8.61 -0.02
C GLU A 181 -23.99 -7.88 0.35
N PRO A 182 -24.04 -6.56 0.64
CA PRO A 182 -22.85 -5.81 1.05
C PRO A 182 -22.30 -6.32 2.38
N ALA A 183 -20.97 -6.47 2.46
CA ALA A 183 -20.28 -6.71 3.70
C ALA A 183 -20.24 -5.44 4.55
N GLU A 184 -20.58 -5.56 5.84
CA GLU A 184 -20.58 -4.49 6.83
C GLU A 184 -19.78 -4.89 8.07
N ALA A 185 -19.35 -3.90 8.86
CA ALA A 185 -18.71 -4.09 10.17
C ALA A 185 -17.61 -5.19 10.16
N GLU A 186 -17.84 -6.31 10.86
CA GLU A 186 -16.86 -7.42 10.95
C GLU A 186 -16.69 -8.15 9.61
N ASP A 187 -17.71 -8.18 8.75
CA ASP A 187 -17.63 -8.83 7.46
C ASP A 187 -16.70 -8.08 6.49
N ILE A 188 -16.53 -6.77 6.64
CA ILE A 188 -15.48 -6.01 5.93
C ILE A 188 -14.09 -6.56 6.27
N LYS A 189 -13.83 -6.92 7.52
CA LYS A 189 -12.53 -7.48 7.92
C LYS A 189 -12.30 -8.84 7.28
N LEU A 190 -13.34 -9.69 7.25
CA LEU A 190 -13.30 -10.96 6.54
C LEU A 190 -13.03 -10.75 5.05
N LEU A 191 -13.80 -9.88 4.38
CA LEU A 191 -13.63 -9.56 2.96
C LEU A 191 -12.20 -9.07 2.67
N CYS A 192 -11.67 -8.15 3.46
CA CYS A 192 -10.30 -7.65 3.33
C CYS A 192 -9.24 -8.74 3.54
N ARG A 193 -9.47 -9.67 4.50
CA ARG A 193 -8.64 -10.85 4.66
C ARG A 193 -8.62 -11.70 3.40
N LEU A 194 -9.79 -12.01 2.85
CA LEU A 194 -9.93 -12.83 1.64
C LEU A 194 -9.20 -12.22 0.44
N ARG A 195 -9.34 -10.90 0.21
CA ARG A 195 -8.57 -10.19 -0.84
C ARG A 195 -7.06 -10.40 -0.69
N GLY A 196 -6.56 -10.27 0.54
CA GLY A 196 -5.15 -10.49 0.83
C GLY A 196 -4.71 -11.94 0.67
N ASP A 197 -5.53 -12.90 1.07
CA ASP A 197 -5.21 -14.32 1.02
C ASP A 197 -5.23 -14.84 -0.43
N ILE A 198 -6.18 -14.39 -1.26
CA ILE A 198 -6.21 -14.65 -2.70
C ILE A 198 -4.92 -14.09 -3.35
N ALA A 199 -4.61 -12.81 -3.08
CA ALA A 199 -3.41 -12.18 -3.65
C ALA A 199 -2.13 -12.94 -3.30
N VAL A 200 -1.97 -13.38 -2.05
CA VAL A 200 -0.82 -14.21 -1.63
C VAL A 200 -0.78 -15.54 -2.37
N LYS A 201 -1.93 -16.23 -2.52
CA LYS A 201 -2.00 -17.56 -3.15
C LYS A 201 -1.71 -17.54 -4.64
N VAL A 202 -2.00 -16.43 -5.34
CA VAL A 202 -1.78 -16.30 -6.79
C VAL A 202 -0.67 -15.31 -7.16
N GLY A 203 0.00 -14.66 -6.20
CA GLY A 203 0.99 -13.62 -6.46
C GLY A 203 0.37 -12.36 -7.08
N GLY A 204 -0.77 -11.91 -6.56
CA GLY A 204 -1.41 -10.64 -6.87
C GLY A 204 -0.98 -9.53 -5.91
N ASP A 205 -1.52 -8.31 -6.11
CA ASP A 205 -1.23 -7.17 -5.24
C ASP A 205 -1.91 -7.32 -3.87
N THR A 206 -1.11 -7.43 -2.81
CA THR A 206 -1.58 -7.59 -1.43
C THR A 206 -2.09 -6.31 -0.78
N HIS A 207 -1.92 -5.12 -1.40
CA HIS A 207 -2.40 -3.85 -0.86
C HIS A 207 -3.92 -3.81 -0.72
N PHE A 208 -4.65 -4.59 -1.53
CA PHE A 208 -6.12 -4.72 -1.45
C PHE A 208 -6.63 -5.44 -0.19
N ARG A 209 -5.75 -5.92 0.67
CA ARG A 209 -6.10 -6.27 2.06
C ARG A 209 -6.59 -5.05 2.86
N SER A 210 -6.32 -3.85 2.40
CA SER A 210 -6.84 -2.61 2.99
C SER A 210 -8.15 -2.18 2.32
N ALA A 211 -9.20 -1.92 3.13
CA ALA A 211 -10.53 -1.54 2.66
C ALA A 211 -10.55 -0.27 1.80
N HIS A 212 -9.60 0.65 2.01
CA HIS A 212 -9.57 1.95 1.34
C HIS A 212 -8.57 2.03 0.17
N GLN A 213 -8.01 0.89 -0.26
CA GLN A 213 -7.08 0.87 -1.40
C GLN A 213 -7.81 1.25 -2.69
N PRO A 214 -7.43 2.35 -3.37
CA PRO A 214 -8.10 2.76 -4.59
C PRO A 214 -7.79 1.82 -5.75
N ILE A 215 -8.79 1.61 -6.61
CA ILE A 215 -8.65 0.82 -7.84
C ILE A 215 -9.21 1.60 -9.02
N ARG A 216 -8.69 1.36 -10.23
CA ARG A 216 -9.16 2.03 -11.44
C ARG A 216 -10.59 1.65 -11.77
N LEU A 217 -11.36 2.63 -12.16
CA LEU A 217 -12.74 2.48 -12.61
C LEU A 217 -12.76 2.05 -14.07
N ALA A 218 -13.47 0.97 -14.40
CA ALA A 218 -13.67 0.55 -15.80
C ALA A 218 -14.45 1.61 -16.58
N GLY A 219 -14.16 1.77 -17.87
CA GLY A 219 -14.68 2.83 -18.71
C GLY A 219 -13.94 4.16 -18.57
N SER A 220 -12.98 4.29 -17.63
CA SER A 220 -12.14 5.48 -17.51
C SER A 220 -10.85 5.34 -18.36
N ILE A 221 -10.08 6.44 -18.45
CA ILE A 221 -8.84 6.45 -19.22
C ILE A 221 -7.62 6.16 -18.31
N TYR A 222 -6.82 5.20 -18.72
CA TYR A 222 -5.50 4.98 -18.16
C TYR A 222 -4.51 6.02 -18.71
N HIS A 223 -3.91 6.78 -17.81
CA HIS A 223 -2.83 7.71 -18.11
C HIS A 223 -1.56 7.31 -17.35
N LYS A 224 -0.51 6.92 -18.06
CA LYS A 224 0.81 6.71 -17.47
C LYS A 224 1.88 6.70 -18.56
N GLY A 225 2.99 7.41 -18.34
CA GLY A 225 4.12 7.40 -19.27
C GLY A 225 3.81 7.89 -20.68
N GLY A 226 2.86 8.82 -20.83
CA GLY A 226 2.43 9.37 -22.13
C GLY A 226 1.48 8.47 -22.92
N PHE A 227 1.06 7.32 -22.36
CA PHE A 227 0.07 6.44 -23.01
C PHE A 227 -1.32 6.69 -22.46
N LYS A 228 -2.30 6.74 -23.39
CA LYS A 228 -3.72 6.75 -23.10
C LYS A 228 -4.34 5.43 -23.54
N ARG A 229 -5.13 4.79 -22.67
CA ARG A 229 -5.88 3.56 -22.98
C ARG A 229 -7.18 3.55 -22.21
N LEU A 230 -8.22 2.96 -22.78
CA LEU A 230 -9.44 2.68 -22.04
C LEU A 230 -9.17 1.57 -21.00
N VAL A 231 -9.67 1.75 -19.80
CA VAL A 231 -9.78 0.69 -18.80
C VAL A 231 -11.01 -0.14 -19.16
N THR A 232 -10.80 -1.33 -19.72
CA THR A 232 -11.84 -2.05 -20.46
C THR A 232 -12.39 -3.23 -19.69
N ILE A 233 -13.72 -3.40 -19.68
CA ILE A 233 -14.35 -4.63 -19.22
C ILE A 233 -14.10 -5.73 -20.22
N ARG A 234 -13.30 -6.73 -19.84
CA ARG A 234 -13.03 -7.92 -20.65
C ARG A 234 -14.16 -8.95 -20.58
N ARG A 235 -14.79 -9.08 -19.41
CA ARG A 235 -15.88 -10.02 -19.18
C ARG A 235 -16.82 -9.48 -18.10
N HIS A 236 -18.12 -9.63 -18.31
CA HIS A 236 -19.15 -9.33 -17.33
C HIS A 236 -20.18 -10.48 -17.30
N ASN A 237 -20.32 -11.10 -16.14
CA ASN A 237 -21.28 -12.15 -15.85
C ASN A 237 -22.31 -11.66 -14.84
N SER A 238 -23.32 -10.93 -15.28
CA SER A 238 -24.29 -10.19 -14.44
C SER A 238 -25.05 -11.06 -13.44
N HIS A 239 -25.15 -12.37 -13.69
CA HIS A 239 -25.88 -13.33 -12.85
C HIS A 239 -24.95 -14.08 -11.87
N VAL A 240 -23.67 -13.80 -11.87
CA VAL A 240 -22.72 -14.43 -10.94
C VAL A 240 -22.61 -13.57 -9.67
N GLU A 241 -23.09 -14.12 -8.58
CA GLU A 241 -22.94 -13.59 -7.23
C GLU A 241 -22.48 -14.69 -6.30
N VAL A 242 -21.84 -14.34 -5.20
CA VAL A 242 -21.31 -15.27 -4.22
C VAL A 242 -21.71 -14.86 -2.80
N ASP A 243 -22.02 -15.83 -1.96
CA ASP A 243 -22.11 -15.61 -0.53
C ASP A 243 -20.73 -15.44 0.08
N LEU A 244 -20.55 -14.48 1.01
CA LEU A 244 -19.24 -14.16 1.58
C LEU A 244 -18.63 -15.34 2.36
N ARG A 245 -19.46 -16.11 3.10
CA ARG A 245 -18.98 -17.23 3.91
C ARG A 245 -18.62 -18.45 3.04
N ASP A 246 -19.47 -18.77 2.08
CA ASP A 246 -19.19 -19.83 1.11
C ASP A 246 -17.95 -19.52 0.29
N PHE A 247 -17.78 -18.25 -0.08
CA PHE A 247 -16.59 -17.80 -0.81
C PHE A 247 -15.33 -17.89 0.07
N ALA A 248 -15.43 -17.58 1.37
CA ALA A 248 -14.34 -17.73 2.31
C ALA A 248 -13.84 -19.18 2.39
N GLU A 249 -14.77 -20.15 2.46
CA GLU A 249 -14.43 -21.58 2.47
C GLU A 249 -13.67 -21.98 1.20
N ARG A 250 -14.11 -21.49 0.02
CA ARG A 250 -13.38 -21.73 -1.25
C ARG A 250 -11.98 -21.11 -1.25
N VAL A 251 -11.85 -19.88 -0.75
CA VAL A 251 -10.54 -19.22 -0.62
C VAL A 251 -9.63 -19.98 0.33
N ASP A 252 -10.15 -20.42 1.48
CA ASP A 252 -9.37 -21.17 2.46
C ASP A 252 -8.91 -22.52 1.89
N ALA A 253 -9.77 -23.21 1.11
CA ALA A 253 -9.47 -24.48 0.44
C ALA A 253 -8.57 -24.35 -0.82
N MET A 254 -8.50 -23.18 -1.44
CA MET A 254 -7.70 -22.95 -2.64
C MET A 254 -6.22 -23.16 -2.36
N PRO A 255 -5.49 -24.05 -3.07
CA PRO A 255 -4.06 -24.20 -2.91
C PRO A 255 -3.33 -22.97 -3.51
N PRO A 256 -2.12 -22.64 -3.07
CA PRO A 256 -1.27 -21.68 -3.77
C PRO A 256 -0.98 -22.14 -5.20
N LEU A 257 -0.93 -21.20 -6.14
CA LEU A 257 -0.57 -21.49 -7.53
C LEU A 257 0.88 -21.99 -7.59
N VAL A 258 1.10 -23.15 -8.22
CA VAL A 258 2.44 -23.72 -8.39
C VAL A 258 3.31 -22.80 -9.24
N GLY A 259 4.49 -22.46 -8.74
CA GLY A 259 5.41 -21.51 -9.39
C GLY A 259 5.36 -20.10 -8.79
N VAL A 260 4.25 -19.67 -8.22
CA VAL A 260 4.16 -18.37 -7.50
C VAL A 260 4.96 -18.39 -6.19
N GLY A 261 5.14 -19.58 -5.59
CA GLY A 261 5.98 -19.73 -4.38
C GLY A 261 7.48 -19.88 -4.66
N SER A 262 7.89 -20.05 -5.93
CA SER A 262 9.31 -20.11 -6.32
C SER A 262 9.82 -18.83 -6.96
N GLU A 263 8.92 -17.96 -7.46
CA GLU A 263 9.23 -16.58 -7.87
C GLU A 263 8.94 -15.54 -6.80
N LEU A 264 8.18 -15.86 -5.77
CA LEU A 264 8.41 -15.28 -4.46
C LEU A 264 9.79 -15.83 -4.04
N GLY A 265 10.82 -15.15 -4.48
CA GLY A 265 12.12 -15.23 -3.84
C GLY A 265 11.87 -15.16 -2.34
N PRO A 266 12.57 -15.91 -1.50
CA PRO A 266 12.25 -16.30 -0.13
C PRO A 266 11.41 -15.20 0.50
N ALA A 267 10.14 -15.51 0.84
CA ALA A 267 9.08 -14.57 1.22
C ALA A 267 9.75 -13.33 1.76
N ILE A 268 9.73 -12.18 1.03
CA ILE A 268 10.60 -11.06 1.37
C ILE A 268 10.36 -10.85 2.84
N SER A 269 11.17 -11.52 3.63
CA SER A 269 11.14 -11.41 5.09
C SER A 269 11.29 -9.94 5.26
N LYS A 270 10.27 -9.26 5.85
CA LYS A 270 10.30 -7.82 6.04
C LYS A 270 11.76 -7.48 6.29
N PRO A 271 12.39 -6.65 5.45
CA PRO A 271 13.83 -6.50 5.49
C PRO A 271 14.22 -6.32 6.95
N SER A 272 15.21 -7.05 7.41
CA SER A 272 15.62 -6.90 8.81
C SER A 272 15.95 -5.42 8.99
N ILE A 273 15.74 -4.90 10.17
CA ILE A 273 16.11 -3.49 10.40
C ILE A 273 17.59 -3.25 10.09
N ALA A 274 18.44 -4.27 10.23
CA ALA A 274 19.83 -4.22 9.84
C ALA A 274 19.99 -3.99 8.32
N ASP A 275 19.23 -4.70 7.49
CA ASP A 275 19.23 -4.51 6.04
C ASP A 275 18.77 -3.09 5.67
N VAL A 276 17.68 -2.60 6.29
CA VAL A 276 17.19 -1.24 6.07
C VAL A 276 18.25 -0.20 6.41
N LEU A 277 18.94 -0.35 7.54
CA LEU A 277 19.94 0.61 8.00
C LEU A 277 21.24 0.60 7.19
N THR A 278 21.51 -0.45 6.43
CA THR A 278 22.77 -0.63 5.69
C THR A 278 22.64 -0.56 4.17
N THR A 279 21.41 -0.61 3.61
CA THR A 279 21.18 -0.66 2.17
C THR A 279 20.66 0.66 1.64
N PRO A 280 21.40 1.38 0.76
CA PRO A 280 20.91 2.60 0.13
C PRO A 280 19.73 2.33 -0.80
N VAL A 281 18.72 3.23 -0.77
CA VAL A 281 17.49 3.14 -1.59
C VAL A 281 17.40 4.35 -2.53
N ARG A 282 17.19 4.09 -3.82
CA ARG A 282 17.05 5.12 -4.87
C ARG A 282 15.59 5.39 -5.21
N GLU A 283 15.29 6.59 -5.65
CA GLU A 283 13.97 6.94 -6.16
C GLU A 283 13.69 6.20 -7.48
N GLY A 284 12.53 5.54 -7.55
CA GLY A 284 12.10 4.84 -8.77
C GLY A 284 12.89 3.57 -9.10
N SER A 285 13.76 3.09 -8.21
CA SER A 285 14.43 1.80 -8.38
C SER A 285 13.48 0.63 -8.05
N GLU A 286 13.74 -0.52 -8.64
CA GLU A 286 13.09 -1.79 -8.31
C GLU A 286 13.73 -2.45 -7.06
N ASP A 287 14.24 -1.63 -6.13
CA ASP A 287 14.83 -2.09 -4.87
C ASP A 287 13.78 -2.83 -4.02
N ALA A 288 14.25 -3.67 -3.13
CA ALA A 288 13.42 -4.52 -2.25
C ALA A 288 12.40 -3.72 -1.41
N TRP A 289 12.60 -2.40 -1.25
CA TRP A 289 11.66 -1.45 -0.63
C TRP A 289 11.83 -0.04 -1.18
N THR A 290 10.75 0.75 -1.07
CA THR A 290 10.76 2.16 -1.50
C THR A 290 11.48 3.06 -0.49
N ARG A 291 11.90 4.27 -0.91
CA ARG A 291 12.47 5.28 0.01
C ARG A 291 11.53 5.58 1.18
N PHE A 292 10.21 5.59 0.95
CA PHE A 292 9.23 5.80 2.01
C PHE A 292 9.24 4.65 3.02
N GLN A 293 9.25 3.40 2.54
CA GLN A 293 9.31 2.23 3.41
C GLN A 293 10.60 2.19 4.23
N GLY A 294 11.75 2.47 3.60
CA GLY A 294 13.02 2.56 4.29
C GLY A 294 13.04 3.66 5.35
N ALA A 295 12.61 4.87 5.00
CA ALA A 295 12.52 5.99 5.93
C ALA A 295 11.60 5.67 7.12
N SER A 296 10.37 5.18 6.87
CA SER A 296 9.41 4.87 7.94
C SER A 296 9.91 3.74 8.85
N ALA A 297 10.60 2.74 8.31
CA ALA A 297 11.17 1.65 9.10
C ALA A 297 12.32 2.13 10.00
N ALA A 298 13.25 2.95 9.46
CA ALA A 298 14.35 3.52 10.21
C ALA A 298 13.85 4.49 11.29
N ILE A 299 12.93 5.41 10.95
CA ILE A 299 12.30 6.32 11.90
C ILE A 299 11.62 5.55 13.03
N GLY A 300 10.78 4.56 12.69
CA GLY A 300 10.09 3.73 13.68
C GLY A 300 11.04 2.94 14.58
N HIS A 301 12.20 2.50 14.07
CA HIS A 301 13.24 1.84 14.86
C HIS A 301 13.85 2.78 15.91
N PHE A 302 14.31 3.97 15.51
CA PHE A 302 14.95 4.92 16.42
C PHE A 302 13.94 5.51 17.42
N ILE A 303 12.69 5.75 17.02
CA ILE A 303 11.61 6.15 17.94
C ILE A 303 11.40 5.08 19.02
N ARG A 304 11.39 3.81 18.66
CA ARG A 304 11.23 2.70 19.61
C ARG A 304 12.38 2.66 20.61
N LEU A 305 13.62 2.80 20.16
CA LEU A 305 14.79 2.85 21.05
C LEU A 305 14.72 4.02 22.01
N ALA A 306 14.29 5.19 21.53
CA ALA A 306 14.11 6.37 22.38
C ALA A 306 12.97 6.17 23.38
N HIS A 307 11.87 5.55 22.98
CA HIS A 307 10.71 5.29 23.82
C HIS A 307 10.99 4.26 24.91
N GLU A 308 11.84 3.26 24.61
CA GLU A 308 12.33 2.25 25.56
C GLU A 308 13.44 2.79 26.51
N GLY A 309 13.80 4.07 26.41
CA GLY A 309 14.87 4.67 27.21
C GLY A 309 16.28 4.21 26.86
N ARG A 310 16.47 3.48 25.76
CA ARG A 310 17.74 2.95 25.27
C ARG A 310 18.57 3.99 24.49
N MET A 311 17.94 5.07 24.07
CA MET A 311 18.52 6.17 23.31
C MET A 311 17.88 7.48 23.74
N GLY A 312 18.60 8.59 23.70
CA GLY A 312 18.01 9.91 23.91
C GLY A 312 17.17 10.34 22.72
N ARG A 313 16.18 11.20 22.94
CA ARG A 313 15.32 11.72 21.87
C ARG A 313 16.13 12.48 20.81
N ASP A 314 17.09 13.28 21.24
CA ASP A 314 17.96 14.03 20.33
C ASP A 314 18.91 13.11 19.55
N GLU A 315 19.45 12.08 20.22
CA GLU A 315 20.26 11.04 19.59
C GLU A 315 19.46 10.26 18.54
N ALA A 316 18.18 9.96 18.81
CA ALA A 316 17.30 9.30 17.85
C ALA A 316 17.04 10.18 16.62
N TRP A 317 16.82 11.48 16.83
CA TRP A 317 16.66 12.43 15.73
C TRP A 317 17.92 12.55 14.88
N GLU A 318 19.09 12.64 15.50
CA GLU A 318 20.37 12.67 14.80
C GLU A 318 20.59 11.41 13.97
N ALA A 319 20.31 10.23 14.51
CA ALA A 319 20.41 8.95 13.80
C ALA A 319 19.43 8.88 12.60
N ILE A 320 18.22 9.41 12.74
CA ILE A 320 17.26 9.53 11.64
C ILE A 320 17.80 10.45 10.53
N CYS A 321 18.39 11.58 10.88
CA CYS A 321 19.00 12.50 9.92
C CYS A 321 20.20 11.87 9.20
N GLN A 322 21.05 11.14 9.91
CA GLN A 322 22.18 10.41 9.34
C GLN A 322 21.71 9.33 8.36
N TYR A 323 20.69 8.54 8.74
CA TYR A 323 20.08 7.57 7.83
C TYR A 323 19.55 8.22 6.55
N ASN A 324 18.81 9.32 6.68
CA ASN A 324 18.29 10.06 5.52
C ASN A 324 19.39 10.50 4.57
N ALA A 325 20.48 11.04 5.10
CA ALA A 325 21.59 11.53 4.30
C ALA A 325 22.40 10.41 3.64
N ALA A 326 22.59 9.29 4.34
CA ALA A 326 23.44 8.20 3.89
C ALA A 326 22.70 7.17 2.99
N MET A 327 21.42 6.89 3.28
CA MET A 327 20.69 5.75 2.70
C MET A 327 19.60 6.15 1.71
N LEU A 328 19.01 7.34 1.80
CA LEU A 328 17.97 7.77 0.86
C LEU A 328 18.56 8.59 -0.29
N ARG A 329 18.32 8.19 -1.53
CA ARG A 329 18.88 8.87 -2.72
C ARG A 329 17.78 9.21 -3.74
N PRO A 330 17.49 10.52 -3.95
CA PRO A 330 17.95 11.67 -3.13
C PRO A 330 17.40 11.61 -1.70
N SER A 331 18.09 12.24 -0.75
CA SER A 331 17.62 12.38 0.63
C SER A 331 16.32 13.17 0.68
N TRP A 332 15.47 12.91 1.68
CA TRP A 332 14.29 13.73 1.88
C TRP A 332 14.66 15.12 2.43
N PRO A 333 13.90 16.17 2.06
CA PRO A 333 13.97 17.45 2.76
C PRO A 333 13.77 17.28 4.26
N LEU A 334 14.54 18.01 5.07
CA LEU A 334 14.48 17.87 6.54
C LEU A 334 13.08 18.15 7.11
N GLU A 335 12.36 19.08 6.52
CA GLU A 335 10.98 19.40 6.90
C GLU A 335 10.04 18.19 6.73
N ARG A 336 10.13 17.49 5.59
CA ARG A 336 9.37 16.26 5.35
C ARG A 336 9.76 15.15 6.32
N LEU A 337 11.06 15.00 6.58
CA LEU A 337 11.58 14.00 7.51
C LEU A 337 11.07 14.25 8.92
N ALA A 338 11.11 15.51 9.38
CA ALA A 338 10.62 15.93 10.69
C ALA A 338 9.11 15.69 10.83
N THR A 339 8.32 16.04 9.81
CA THR A 339 6.88 15.82 9.79
C THR A 339 6.54 14.34 9.97
N GLU A 340 7.23 13.45 9.24
CA GLU A 340 7.00 12.00 9.34
C GLU A 340 7.47 11.44 10.69
N ALA A 341 8.60 11.91 11.20
CA ALA A 341 9.10 11.51 12.52
C ALA A 341 8.13 11.93 13.64
N GLN A 342 7.60 13.15 13.60
CA GLN A 342 6.61 13.63 14.57
C GLN A 342 5.30 12.83 14.50
N ARG A 343 4.84 12.50 13.27
CA ARG A 343 3.65 11.69 13.06
C ARG A 343 3.80 10.30 13.67
N LEU A 344 4.94 9.64 13.41
CA LEU A 344 5.23 8.30 13.93
C LEU A 344 5.46 8.30 15.43
N TRP A 345 6.09 9.35 15.98
CA TRP A 345 6.25 9.51 17.42
C TRP A 345 4.90 9.57 18.14
N ARG A 346 3.98 10.43 17.67
CA ARG A 346 2.64 10.56 18.23
C ARG A 346 1.87 9.23 18.18
N LEU A 347 1.90 8.54 17.04
CA LEU A 347 1.25 7.23 16.89
C LEU A 347 1.85 6.18 17.83
N HIS A 348 3.14 6.28 18.13
CA HIS A 348 3.81 5.37 19.07
C HIS A 348 3.40 5.67 20.52
N GLU A 349 3.36 6.94 20.92
CA GLU A 349 2.87 7.36 22.23
C GLU A 349 1.38 6.99 22.45
N GLU A 350 0.53 7.16 21.46
CA GLU A 350 -0.89 6.77 21.52
C GLU A 350 -1.07 5.26 21.77
N ARG A 351 -0.16 4.43 21.25
CA ARG A 351 -0.24 2.96 21.38
C ARG A 351 0.44 2.40 22.62
N HIS A 352 1.50 3.03 23.08
CA HIS A 352 2.41 2.47 24.08
C HIS A 352 2.52 3.36 25.33
N GLY A 353 1.83 4.51 25.37
CA GLY A 353 1.92 5.47 26.47
C GLY A 353 3.15 6.39 26.36
N PRO A 354 3.48 7.17 27.39
CA PRO A 354 4.63 8.07 27.38
C PRO A 354 5.95 7.30 27.37
N PRO A 355 7.03 7.89 26.82
CA PRO A 355 8.35 7.25 26.78
C PRO A 355 8.87 6.97 28.20
N LEU A 356 9.60 5.87 28.33
CA LEU A 356 10.29 5.53 29.58
C LEU A 356 11.39 6.57 29.84
N GLU A 357 11.51 7.02 31.09
CA GLU A 357 12.66 7.82 31.46
C GLU A 357 13.95 7.05 31.17
N ARG A 358 14.92 7.72 30.53
CA ARG A 358 16.21 7.13 30.25
C ARG A 358 16.79 6.60 31.57
N LEU A 359 16.92 5.30 31.69
CA LEU A 359 17.67 4.72 32.78
C LEU A 359 19.07 5.36 32.71
N ALA A 360 19.41 6.15 33.71
CA ALA A 360 20.77 6.68 33.83
C ALA A 360 21.71 5.47 33.78
N VAL A 361 22.35 5.28 32.64
CA VAL A 361 23.41 4.29 32.54
C VAL A 361 24.45 4.78 33.50
N SER A 362 24.49 4.18 34.70
CA SER A 362 25.63 4.36 35.58
C SER A 362 26.86 4.14 34.69
N PRO A 363 27.85 5.05 34.72
CA PRO A 363 29.02 4.89 33.92
C PRO A 363 29.49 3.45 34.14
N MET A 364 29.46 2.63 33.08
CA MET A 364 29.93 1.26 33.16
C MET A 364 31.28 1.32 33.85
N SER A 365 31.38 0.68 35.01
CA SER A 365 32.69 0.49 35.64
C SER A 365 33.63 0.01 34.55
N PRO A 366 34.78 0.66 34.34
CA PRO A 366 35.69 0.23 33.29
C PRO A 366 35.91 -1.27 33.44
N LEU A 367 35.78 -2.03 32.37
CA LEU A 367 36.04 -3.45 32.38
C LEU A 367 37.34 -3.68 33.11
N PRO A 368 37.38 -4.56 34.12
CA PRO A 368 38.62 -4.81 34.86
C PRO A 368 39.67 -5.26 33.84
N THR A 369 40.68 -4.43 33.61
CA THR A 369 41.81 -4.76 32.74
C THR A 369 42.96 -5.26 33.61
N PHE A 370 43.47 -6.43 33.26
CA PHE A 370 44.61 -7.01 33.91
C PHE A 370 45.79 -7.01 32.96
N THR A 371 46.99 -6.78 33.46
CA THR A 371 48.19 -6.97 32.64
C THR A 371 48.44 -8.46 32.38
N LEU A 372 49.07 -8.79 31.28
CA LEU A 372 49.40 -10.16 30.97
C LEU A 372 50.23 -10.82 32.13
N GLY A 373 51.13 -10.04 32.74
CA GLY A 373 51.89 -10.50 33.92
C GLY A 373 50.99 -10.90 35.07
N THR A 374 49.97 -10.05 35.39
CA THR A 374 49.01 -10.34 36.46
C THR A 374 48.23 -11.63 36.19
N LEU A 375 47.84 -11.86 34.92
CA LEU A 375 47.14 -13.08 34.53
C LEU A 375 48.01 -14.32 34.56
N LEU A 376 49.29 -14.19 34.20
CA LEU A 376 50.25 -15.30 34.27
C LEU A 376 50.66 -15.68 35.70
N ASP A 377 50.62 -14.74 36.61
CA ASP A 377 50.91 -14.94 38.04
C ASP A 377 49.67 -15.36 38.86
N ASP A 378 48.49 -15.33 38.25
CA ASP A 378 47.24 -15.76 38.91
C ASP A 378 47.27 -17.29 39.12
N ARG A 379 47.40 -17.69 40.40
CA ARG A 379 47.40 -19.08 40.87
C ARG A 379 46.07 -19.44 41.56
N SER A 380 45.01 -18.65 41.31
CA SER A 380 43.70 -18.98 41.84
C SER A 380 43.25 -20.35 41.35
N PRO A 381 42.60 -21.16 42.21
CA PRO A 381 42.07 -22.45 41.76
C PRO A 381 41.03 -22.21 40.66
N MET A 382 41.12 -23.03 39.59
CA MET A 382 40.10 -22.96 38.54
C MET A 382 38.71 -23.24 39.13
N PRO A 383 37.72 -22.43 38.81
CA PRO A 383 36.35 -22.67 39.25
C PRO A 383 35.83 -24.00 38.71
N ASP A 384 34.98 -24.67 39.49
CA ASP A 384 34.36 -25.94 39.09
C ASP A 384 33.53 -25.72 37.81
N ASP A 385 33.61 -26.70 36.91
CA ASP A 385 32.86 -26.68 35.66
C ASP A 385 31.36 -26.83 35.91
N ILE A 386 30.55 -26.02 35.20
CA ILE A 386 29.10 -26.13 35.24
C ILE A 386 28.62 -27.34 34.41
N ILE A 387 29.31 -27.60 33.30
CA ILE A 387 29.02 -28.75 32.43
C ILE A 387 30.35 -29.42 32.05
N GLY A 388 30.56 -30.64 32.56
CA GLY A 388 31.65 -31.54 32.21
C GLY A 388 33.05 -30.91 32.19
N PRO A 389 34.11 -31.66 32.11
CA PRO A 389 35.45 -31.09 32.19
C PRO A 389 35.69 -30.11 31.01
N ARG A 390 35.76 -28.81 31.32
CA ARG A 390 36.08 -27.71 30.41
C ARG A 390 35.03 -27.46 29.29
N VAL A 391 33.79 -27.93 29.44
CA VAL A 391 32.71 -27.63 28.48
C VAL A 391 32.06 -26.29 28.76
N LEU A 392 31.75 -25.99 30.02
CA LEU A 392 31.25 -24.70 30.45
C LEU A 392 31.75 -24.39 31.86
N THR A 393 32.58 -23.36 31.98
CA THR A 393 33.05 -22.80 33.26
C THR A 393 32.20 -21.61 33.69
N PRO A 394 32.19 -21.22 34.96
CA PRO A 394 31.56 -20.00 35.42
C PRO A 394 32.09 -18.79 34.64
N GLY A 395 31.16 -17.98 34.08
CA GLY A 395 31.45 -16.85 33.18
C GLY A 395 31.71 -17.23 31.73
N GLY A 396 31.73 -18.52 31.38
CA GLY A 396 31.75 -18.96 29.99
C GLY A 396 30.41 -18.93 29.31
N MET A 397 30.40 -18.95 27.99
CA MET A 397 29.19 -18.97 27.16
C MET A 397 29.15 -20.23 26.32
N LEU A 398 28.05 -20.98 26.41
CA LEU A 398 27.76 -22.12 25.54
C LEU A 398 26.70 -21.77 24.53
N VAL A 399 27.01 -21.91 23.25
CA VAL A 399 26.03 -21.70 22.17
C VAL A 399 25.55 -23.07 21.66
N LEU A 400 24.26 -23.36 21.88
CA LEU A 400 23.62 -24.56 21.36
C LEU A 400 23.02 -24.27 19.98
N GLY A 401 23.65 -24.83 18.95
CA GLY A 401 23.17 -24.79 17.58
C GLY A 401 22.30 -26.00 17.23
N GLY A 402 21.33 -25.85 16.38
CA GLY A 402 20.50 -26.96 15.87
C GLY A 402 19.34 -26.46 15.04
N ALA A 403 18.70 -27.34 14.27
CA ALA A 403 17.51 -27.00 13.47
C ALA A 403 16.36 -26.53 14.37
N PRO A 404 15.41 -25.71 13.86
CA PRO A 404 14.21 -25.34 14.59
C PRO A 404 13.44 -26.60 15.05
N LYS A 405 12.90 -26.57 16.27
CA LYS A 405 12.06 -27.65 16.88
C LYS A 405 12.81 -28.93 17.29
N VAL A 406 14.09 -28.89 17.57
CA VAL A 406 14.88 -30.03 18.10
C VAL A 406 15.21 -29.83 19.57
N GLY A 407 14.23 -29.80 20.48
CA GLY A 407 14.41 -29.90 21.94
C GLY A 407 15.57 -29.07 22.52
N LYS A 408 15.72 -27.80 22.14
CA LYS A 408 16.78 -26.92 22.69
C LYS A 408 16.42 -26.30 24.04
N SER A 409 15.24 -26.51 24.51
CA SER A 409 14.64 -25.84 25.67
C SER A 409 13.97 -26.82 26.63
N ASP A 410 14.40 -28.07 26.67
CA ASP A 410 13.96 -29.04 27.70
C ASP A 410 14.73 -28.89 28.98
#